data_fc17462e5ce0b2e49369bffd5fac4611
#
_entry.id   fc17462e5ce0b2e49369bffd5fac4611
#
_cell.length_a   1.000
_cell.length_b   1.000
_cell.length_c   1.000
_cell.angle_alpha   90.00
_cell.angle_beta   90.00
_cell.angle_gamma   90.00
#
_symmetry.space_group_name_H-M   'P 1'
#
loop_
_entity.id
_entity.type
_entity.pdbx_description
1 polymer ?
#
loop_
_entity_poly.entity_id
_entity_poly.type
_entity_poly.pdbx_seq_one_letter_code
_entity_poly.pdbx_strand_id
1 'polypeptide(L)'
;MIYLFIGQPGSGKTEMAKRLVDKLGEKTIWIDGDDLREIFPNTDYSYSGRIRNIEKSFTIARFMSQKGHDVVISMVCPYRAIREDLKANNKVTEVLFNRSHFAGKEKFHIDGFEVPVSNYEIFVNGDNPEESLEELISILNLESI
;
A
#
# COMPACT_ATOMS: atom_id res chain seq x y z
N MET A 1 12.92 -5.23 -0.01
CA MET A 1 11.99 -4.56 -0.96
C MET A 1 10.75 -4.09 -0.22
N ILE A 2 10.31 -2.88 -0.49
CA ILE A 2 9.06 -2.33 0.04
C ILE A 2 8.05 -2.27 -1.11
N TYR A 3 6.91 -2.92 -0.92
CA TYR A 3 5.78 -2.85 -1.85
C TYR A 3 4.75 -1.88 -1.26
N LEU A 4 4.61 -0.72 -1.87
CA LEU A 4 3.73 0.35 -1.38
C LEU A 4 2.43 0.35 -2.18
N PHE A 5 1.36 -0.17 -1.58
CA PHE A 5 0.03 -0.20 -2.17
C PHE A 5 -0.76 1.01 -1.72
N ILE A 6 -1.07 1.88 -2.65
CA ILE A 6 -1.82 3.12 -2.40
C ILE A 6 -3.10 3.14 -3.22
N GLY A 7 -4.03 3.96 -2.82
CA GLY A 7 -5.30 4.13 -3.54
C GLY A 7 -6.43 4.52 -2.62
N GLN A 8 -7.56 4.86 -3.20
CA GLN A 8 -8.76 5.27 -2.49
C GLN A 8 -9.31 4.14 -1.60
N PRO A 9 -10.08 4.48 -0.55
CA PRO A 9 -10.80 3.47 0.23
C PRO A 9 -11.69 2.60 -0.67
N GLY A 10 -11.67 1.29 -0.43
CA GLY A 10 -12.46 0.36 -1.23
C GLY A 10 -11.80 -0.15 -2.50
N SER A 11 -10.55 0.23 -2.77
CA SER A 11 -9.80 -0.25 -3.95
C SER A 11 -9.26 -1.68 -3.79
N GLY A 12 -9.37 -2.27 -2.60
CA GLY A 12 -8.95 -3.66 -2.36
C GLY A 12 -7.50 -3.84 -1.93
N LYS A 13 -6.83 -2.76 -1.53
CA LYS A 13 -5.42 -2.80 -1.10
C LYS A 13 -5.18 -3.80 0.04
N THR A 14 -6.00 -3.73 1.08
CA THR A 14 -5.87 -4.56 2.28
C THR A 14 -6.02 -6.04 1.94
N GLU A 15 -7.02 -6.40 1.16
CA GLU A 15 -7.24 -7.78 0.75
C GLU A 15 -6.09 -8.32 -0.09
N MET A 16 -5.65 -7.55 -1.07
CA MET A 16 -4.53 -7.98 -1.94
C MET A 16 -3.22 -8.04 -1.17
N ALA A 17 -2.99 -7.10 -0.25
CA ALA A 17 -1.81 -7.14 0.62
C ALA A 17 -1.77 -8.41 1.45
N LYS A 18 -2.88 -8.76 2.08
CA LYS A 18 -3.00 -9.99 2.88
C LYS A 18 -2.69 -11.23 2.03
N ARG A 19 -3.29 -11.33 0.85
CA ARG A 19 -3.08 -12.47 -0.05
C ARG A 19 -1.64 -12.56 -0.54
N LEU A 20 -1.03 -11.43 -0.85
CA LEU A 20 0.37 -11.39 -1.29
C LEU A 20 1.31 -11.80 -0.15
N VAL A 21 1.10 -11.30 1.05
CA VAL A 21 1.90 -11.65 2.22
C VAL A 21 1.83 -13.15 2.50
N ASP A 22 0.64 -13.74 2.41
CA ASP A 22 0.47 -15.18 2.57
C ASP A 22 1.29 -15.99 1.54
N LYS A 23 1.42 -15.46 0.32
CA LYS A 23 2.23 -16.07 -0.73
C LYS A 23 3.73 -15.89 -0.51
N LEU A 24 4.15 -14.71 -0.06
CA LEU A 24 5.57 -14.39 0.13
C LEU A 24 6.18 -15.11 1.35
N GLY A 25 5.37 -15.42 2.35
CA GLY A 25 5.79 -16.22 3.49
C GLY A 25 6.09 -15.45 4.77
N GLU A 26 6.52 -16.19 5.79
CA GLU A 26 6.62 -15.72 7.18
C GLU A 26 7.59 -14.56 7.41
N LYS A 27 8.57 -14.37 6.53
CA LYS A 27 9.54 -13.28 6.66
C LYS A 27 9.04 -11.95 6.09
N THR A 28 7.84 -11.94 5.54
CA THR A 28 7.23 -10.74 4.97
C THR A 28 6.45 -10.01 6.05
N ILE A 29 6.68 -8.71 6.14
CA ILE A 29 5.99 -7.84 7.09
C ILE A 29 4.87 -7.11 6.36
N TRP A 30 3.68 -7.11 6.95
CA TRP A 30 2.55 -6.36 6.43
C TRP A 30 2.20 -5.21 7.35
N ILE A 31 2.17 -4.00 6.80
CA ILE A 31 1.77 -2.78 7.50
C ILE A 31 0.50 -2.25 6.84
N ASP A 32 -0.62 -2.39 7.52
CA ASP A 32 -1.89 -1.82 7.09
C ASP A 32 -2.17 -0.52 7.85
N GLY A 33 -2.61 0.51 7.12
CA GLY A 33 -2.78 1.84 7.71
C GLY A 33 -3.80 1.87 8.85
N ASP A 34 -4.89 1.10 8.73
CA ASP A 34 -5.92 1.05 9.77
C ASP A 34 -5.43 0.32 11.02
N ASP A 35 -4.71 -0.79 10.84
CA ASP A 35 -4.09 -1.52 11.97
C ASP A 35 -3.10 -0.63 12.73
N LEU A 36 -2.33 0.14 11.98
CA LEU A 36 -1.33 1.02 12.59
C LEU A 36 -1.97 2.10 13.45
N ARG A 37 -3.16 2.59 13.06
CA ARG A 37 -3.91 3.57 13.84
C ARG A 37 -4.43 3.00 15.16
N GLU A 38 -4.60 1.70 15.27
CA GLU A 38 -4.98 1.04 16.51
C GLU A 38 -3.77 0.85 17.44
N ILE A 39 -2.63 0.47 16.90
CA ILE A 39 -1.39 0.24 17.66
C ILE A 39 -0.83 1.57 18.20
N PHE A 40 -0.79 2.59 17.36
CA PHE A 40 -0.44 3.96 17.73
C PHE A 40 -1.72 4.80 17.62
N PRO A 41 -2.52 4.89 18.69
CA PRO A 41 -3.87 5.46 18.60
C PRO A 41 -3.87 6.80 17.89
N ASN A 42 -4.56 6.87 16.76
CA ASN A 42 -4.64 8.05 15.92
C ASN A 42 -6.00 8.06 15.21
N THR A 43 -6.89 8.94 15.66
CA THR A 43 -8.21 9.15 15.05
C THR A 43 -8.26 10.45 14.26
N ASP A 44 -7.10 11.10 14.08
CA ASP A 44 -6.98 12.37 13.36
C ASP A 44 -6.83 12.10 11.86
N TYR A 45 -7.85 12.45 11.08
CA TYR A 45 -7.86 12.34 9.63
C TYR A 45 -7.58 13.67 8.93
N SER A 46 -7.11 14.67 9.66
CA SER A 46 -6.56 15.89 9.07
C SER A 46 -5.26 15.57 8.34
N TYR A 47 -4.76 16.53 7.55
CA TYR A 47 -3.47 16.36 6.88
C TYR A 47 -2.37 15.94 7.86
N SER A 48 -2.22 16.65 8.98
CA SER A 48 -1.14 16.33 9.94
C SER A 48 -1.33 14.97 10.59
N GLY A 49 -2.54 14.55 10.90
CA GLY A 49 -2.82 13.24 11.45
C GLY A 49 -2.52 12.12 10.47
N ARG A 50 -2.85 12.31 9.21
CA ARG A 50 -2.52 11.37 8.13
C ARG A 50 -1.02 11.27 7.91
N ILE A 51 -0.31 12.40 7.89
CA ILE A 51 1.14 12.41 7.74
C ILE A 51 1.81 11.65 8.90
N ARG A 52 1.37 11.85 10.13
CA ARG A 52 1.93 11.09 11.28
C ARG A 52 1.78 9.58 11.10
N ASN A 53 0.62 9.13 10.63
CA ASN A 53 0.39 7.71 10.40
C ASN A 53 1.28 7.17 9.28
N ILE A 54 1.40 7.92 8.19
CA ILE A 54 2.26 7.55 7.06
C ILE A 54 3.73 7.50 7.49
N GLU A 55 4.21 8.49 8.20
CA GLU A 55 5.59 8.53 8.67
C GLU A 55 5.94 7.33 9.56
N LYS A 56 5.03 6.94 10.45
CA LYS A 56 5.22 5.74 11.28
C LYS A 56 5.33 4.49 10.43
N SER A 57 4.43 4.32 9.46
CA SER A 57 4.47 3.15 8.58
C SER A 57 5.75 3.10 7.77
N PHE A 58 6.20 4.22 7.24
CA PHE A 58 7.41 4.29 6.43
C PHE A 58 8.67 4.07 7.27
N THR A 59 8.69 4.58 8.50
CA THR A 59 9.80 4.35 9.43
C THR A 59 9.94 2.86 9.76
N ILE A 60 8.84 2.20 10.08
CA ILE A 60 8.84 0.76 10.36
C ILE A 60 9.27 -0.02 9.12
N ALA A 61 8.73 0.33 7.96
CA ALA A 61 9.05 -0.35 6.70
C ALA A 61 10.54 -0.26 6.36
N ARG A 62 11.14 0.92 6.50
CA ARG A 62 12.57 1.12 6.27
C ARG A 62 13.41 0.26 7.22
N PHE A 63 13.06 0.29 8.49
CA PHE A 63 13.79 -0.50 9.50
C PHE A 63 13.74 -1.99 9.17
N MET A 64 12.55 -2.51 8.89
CA MET A 64 12.38 -3.93 8.60
C MET A 64 13.03 -4.33 7.28
N SER A 65 12.96 -3.48 6.27
CA SER A 65 13.62 -3.72 4.99
C SER A 65 15.15 -3.78 5.14
N GLN A 66 15.72 -2.92 5.96
CA GLN A 66 17.16 -2.95 6.27
C GLN A 66 17.57 -4.24 6.99
N LYS A 67 16.65 -4.88 7.69
CA LYS A 67 16.88 -6.16 8.37
C LYS A 67 16.67 -7.37 7.45
N GLY A 68 16.39 -7.14 6.17
CA GLY A 68 16.26 -8.21 5.19
C GLY A 68 14.85 -8.71 4.96
N HIS A 69 13.83 -8.04 5.49
CA HIS A 69 12.45 -8.40 5.26
C HIS A 69 11.89 -7.71 4.01
N ASP A 70 11.02 -8.41 3.30
CA ASP A 70 10.12 -7.77 2.36
C ASP A 70 8.97 -7.16 3.15
N VAL A 71 8.56 -5.95 2.79
CA VAL A 71 7.50 -5.22 3.48
C VAL A 71 6.41 -4.86 2.50
N VAL A 72 5.16 -5.17 2.84
CA VAL A 72 4.00 -4.73 2.08
C VAL A 72 3.26 -3.68 2.92
N ILE A 73 3.08 -2.50 2.36
CA ILE A 73 2.32 -1.41 2.99
C ILE A 73 1.01 -1.26 2.23
N SER A 74 -0.12 -1.28 2.93
CA SER A 74 -1.43 -1.01 2.36
C SER A 74 -2.07 0.16 3.09
N MET A 75 -2.16 1.31 2.41
CA MET A 75 -2.79 2.51 2.97
C MET A 75 -3.20 3.46 1.86
N VAL A 76 -4.07 4.40 2.17
CA VAL A 76 -4.53 5.39 1.19
C VAL A 76 -3.35 6.24 0.70
N CYS A 77 -2.59 6.81 1.59
CA CYS A 77 -1.34 7.55 1.33
C CYS A 77 -1.47 8.57 0.18
N PRO A 78 -2.32 9.61 0.32
CA PRO A 78 -2.68 10.47 -0.81
C PRO A 78 -1.67 11.57 -1.15
N TYR A 79 -0.54 11.64 -0.46
CA TYR A 79 0.43 12.73 -0.60
C TYR A 79 1.67 12.25 -1.35
N ARG A 80 1.90 12.81 -2.54
CA ARG A 80 2.97 12.38 -3.44
C ARG A 80 4.37 12.63 -2.87
N ALA A 81 4.60 13.78 -2.27
CA ALA A 81 5.94 14.15 -1.81
C ALA A 81 6.53 13.13 -0.83
N ILE A 82 5.74 12.64 0.11
CA ILE A 82 6.22 11.67 1.10
C ILE A 82 6.49 10.30 0.47
N ARG A 83 5.71 9.91 -0.54
CA ARG A 83 5.95 8.67 -1.29
C ARG A 83 7.22 8.77 -2.12
N GLU A 84 7.42 9.90 -2.82
CA GLU A 84 8.62 10.12 -3.63
C GLU A 84 9.88 10.14 -2.77
N ASP A 85 9.82 10.71 -1.57
CA ASP A 85 10.94 10.69 -0.62
C ASP A 85 11.30 9.25 -0.21
N LEU A 86 10.31 8.42 0.08
CA LEU A 86 10.54 7.01 0.38
C LEU A 86 11.23 6.29 -0.78
N LYS A 87 10.72 6.51 -2.00
CA LYS A 87 11.26 5.87 -3.22
C LYS A 87 12.68 6.32 -3.53
N ALA A 88 13.02 7.56 -3.25
CA ALA A 88 14.36 8.11 -3.53
C ALA A 88 15.45 7.46 -2.67
N ASN A 89 15.10 6.99 -1.48
CA ASN A 89 16.06 6.52 -0.49
C ASN A 89 15.98 5.02 -0.20
N ASN A 90 15.06 4.30 -0.84
CA ASN A 90 14.83 2.89 -0.57
C ASN A 90 14.43 2.16 -1.86
N LYS A 91 14.54 0.84 -1.86
CA LYS A 91 14.00 0.02 -2.94
C LYS A 91 12.50 -0.15 -2.71
N VAL A 92 11.71 0.53 -3.53
CA VAL A 92 10.26 0.57 -3.39
C VAL A 92 9.60 0.30 -4.74
N THR A 93 8.59 -0.57 -4.73
CA THR A 93 7.65 -0.67 -5.84
C THR A 93 6.34 -0.04 -5.40
N GLU A 94 6.01 1.09 -6.00
CA GLU A 94 4.75 1.80 -5.74
C GLU A 94 3.68 1.29 -6.68
N VAL A 95 2.53 0.89 -6.13
CA VAL A 95 1.39 0.37 -6.90
C VAL A 95 0.15 1.20 -6.58
N LEU A 96 -0.39 1.86 -7.60
CA LEU A 96 -1.66 2.57 -7.49
C LEU A 96 -2.80 1.57 -7.75
N PHE A 97 -3.59 1.32 -6.72
CA PHE A 97 -4.78 0.48 -6.83
C PHE A 97 -5.96 1.27 -7.35
N ASN A 98 -6.63 0.70 -8.34
CA ASN A 98 -7.85 1.23 -8.89
C ASN A 98 -8.84 0.08 -9.10
N ARG A 99 -10.11 0.39 -9.27
CA ARG A 99 -11.13 -0.57 -9.65
C ARG A 99 -12.35 0.16 -10.19
N SER A 100 -13.15 -0.54 -10.99
CA SER A 100 -14.36 0.04 -11.60
C SER A 100 -15.47 0.26 -10.58
N HIS A 101 -15.43 -0.48 -9.47
CA HIS A 101 -16.44 -0.40 -8.40
C HIS A 101 -15.78 -0.51 -7.04
N PHE A 102 -15.92 0.51 -6.20
CA PHE A 102 -15.21 0.64 -4.94
C PHE A 102 -15.94 0.04 -3.72
N ALA A 103 -16.77 -0.99 -3.96
CA ALA A 103 -17.48 -1.71 -2.90
C ALA A 103 -18.36 -0.80 -2.02
N GLY A 104 -19.00 0.22 -2.61
CA GLY A 104 -19.87 1.15 -1.91
C GLY A 104 -19.15 2.18 -1.04
N LYS A 105 -17.83 2.28 -1.16
CA LYS A 105 -17.02 3.21 -0.35
C LYS A 105 -16.68 4.53 -1.06
N GLU A 106 -17.33 4.83 -2.16
CA GLU A 106 -17.07 6.05 -2.94
C GLU A 106 -17.25 7.31 -2.10
N LYS A 107 -18.21 7.31 -1.15
CA LYS A 107 -18.44 8.44 -0.25
C LYS A 107 -17.27 8.71 0.71
N PHE A 108 -16.37 7.76 0.90
CA PHE A 108 -15.18 7.92 1.73
C PHE A 108 -13.95 8.33 0.93
N HIS A 109 -14.08 8.52 -0.37
CA HIS A 109 -12.96 8.90 -1.22
C HIS A 109 -12.39 10.26 -0.78
N ILE A 110 -11.08 10.36 -0.85
CA ILE A 110 -10.35 11.55 -0.44
C ILE A 110 -10.22 12.48 -1.64
N ASP A 111 -10.69 13.71 -1.48
CA ASP A 111 -10.47 14.75 -2.48
C ASP A 111 -9.00 15.13 -2.49
N GLY A 112 -8.47 15.43 -3.67
CA GLY A 112 -7.08 15.84 -3.81
C GLY A 112 -6.08 14.72 -3.63
N PHE A 113 -6.48 13.47 -3.85
CA PHE A 113 -5.52 12.35 -3.90
C PHE A 113 -4.50 12.62 -5.00
N GLU A 114 -3.23 12.68 -4.63
CA GLU A 114 -2.13 12.97 -5.55
C GLU A 114 -1.63 11.67 -6.18
N VAL A 115 -1.99 11.43 -7.44
CA VAL A 115 -1.58 10.21 -8.15
C VAL A 115 -0.07 10.20 -8.38
N PRO A 116 0.56 9.01 -8.51
CA PRO A 116 1.98 8.91 -8.85
C PRO A 116 2.28 9.54 -10.21
N VAL A 117 3.52 9.97 -10.40
CA VAL A 117 3.97 10.61 -11.67
C VAL A 117 5.14 9.89 -12.33
N SER A 118 5.89 9.06 -11.59
CA SER A 118 7.04 8.34 -12.14
C SER A 118 7.30 7.06 -11.35
N ASN A 119 7.85 6.06 -12.04
CA ASN A 119 8.30 4.79 -11.45
C ASN A 119 7.24 4.14 -10.56
N TYR A 120 6.09 3.83 -11.16
CA TYR A 120 4.98 3.19 -10.46
C TYR A 120 4.26 2.20 -11.37
N GLU A 121 3.48 1.32 -10.75
CA GLU A 121 2.60 0.40 -11.44
C GLU A 121 1.15 0.79 -11.17
N ILE A 122 0.27 0.53 -12.14
CA ILE A 122 -1.17 0.67 -11.95
C ILE A 122 -1.77 -0.73 -11.90
N PHE A 123 -2.54 -1.00 -10.86
CA PHE A 123 -3.25 -2.26 -10.72
C PHE A 123 -4.75 -2.00 -10.71
N VAL A 124 -5.46 -2.55 -11.70
CA VAL A 124 -6.93 -2.50 -11.77
C VAL A 124 -7.47 -3.76 -11.12
N ASN A 125 -7.98 -3.63 -9.91
CA ASN A 125 -8.49 -4.74 -9.13
C ASN A 125 -9.85 -5.20 -9.69
N GLY A 126 -9.96 -6.48 -10.03
CA GLY A 126 -11.18 -7.09 -10.53
C GLY A 126 -12.06 -7.69 -9.43
N ASP A 127 -13.11 -8.40 -9.85
CA ASP A 127 -14.07 -9.00 -8.93
C ASP A 127 -13.66 -10.39 -8.44
N ASN A 128 -12.74 -11.05 -9.13
CA ASN A 128 -12.22 -12.36 -8.73
C ASN A 128 -10.87 -12.18 -8.02
N PRO A 129 -10.82 -12.39 -6.68
CA PRO A 129 -9.60 -12.15 -5.92
C PRO A 129 -8.41 -13.03 -6.33
N GLU A 130 -8.67 -14.27 -6.75
CA GLU A 130 -7.59 -15.17 -7.14
C GLU A 130 -6.93 -14.74 -8.45
N GLU A 131 -7.75 -14.37 -9.45
CA GLU A 131 -7.26 -13.83 -10.72
C GLU A 131 -6.54 -12.51 -10.51
N SER A 132 -7.10 -11.63 -9.66
CA SER A 132 -6.49 -10.34 -9.33
C SER A 132 -5.12 -10.53 -8.68
N LEU A 133 -4.99 -11.50 -7.80
CA LEU A 133 -3.70 -11.78 -7.16
C LEU A 133 -2.67 -12.26 -8.20
N GLU A 134 -3.06 -13.12 -9.14
CA GLU A 134 -2.16 -13.57 -10.19
C GLU A 134 -1.67 -12.40 -11.07
N GLU A 135 -2.57 -11.48 -11.41
CA GLU A 135 -2.21 -10.29 -12.17
C GLU A 135 -1.25 -9.39 -11.37
N LEU A 136 -1.51 -9.21 -10.08
CA LEU A 136 -0.65 -8.42 -9.22
C LEU A 136 0.74 -9.04 -9.11
N ILE A 137 0.83 -10.34 -8.92
CA ILE A 137 2.09 -11.08 -8.87
C ILE A 137 2.87 -10.88 -10.18
N SER A 138 2.20 -10.92 -11.31
CA SER A 138 2.81 -10.69 -12.62
C SER A 138 3.36 -9.26 -12.73
N ILE A 139 2.58 -8.26 -12.34
CA ILE A 139 3.00 -6.85 -12.35
C ILE A 139 4.25 -6.65 -11.48
N LEU A 140 4.32 -7.33 -10.35
CA LEU A 140 5.44 -7.23 -9.41
C LEU A 140 6.63 -8.12 -9.79
N ASN A 141 6.54 -8.87 -10.88
CA ASN A 141 7.57 -9.83 -11.33
C ASN A 141 7.91 -10.89 -10.27
N LEU A 142 6.88 -11.42 -9.62
CA LEU A 142 7.01 -12.39 -8.54
C LEU A 142 6.47 -13.78 -8.93
N GLU A 143 6.42 -14.10 -10.22
CA GLU A 143 5.84 -15.36 -10.71
C GLU A 143 6.55 -16.62 -10.20
N SER A 144 7.77 -16.48 -9.69
CA SER A 144 8.55 -17.61 -9.16
C SER A 144 8.17 -18.01 -7.74
N ILE A 145 7.29 -17.27 -7.09
CA ILE A 145 6.86 -17.59 -5.72
C ILE A 145 5.86 -18.74 -5.66
#